data_7f2bbf41c01b051e77cdd97be22b1633
#
_entry.id   7f2bbf41c01b051e77cdd97be22b1633
#
_cell.length_a   1.000
_cell.length_b   1.000
_cell.length_c   1.000
_cell.angle_alpha   90.00
_cell.angle_beta   90.00
_cell.angle_gamma   90.00
#
_symmetry.space_group_name_H-M   'P 1'
#
loop_
_entity.id
_entity.type
_entity.pdbx_description
1 polymer ?
#
loop_
_entity_poly.entity_id
_entity_poly.type
_entity_poly.pdbx_seq_one_letter_code
_entity_poly.pdbx_strand_id
1 'polypeptide(L)'
;DTLRSYMFYSFKDGEYMVDMNAFFEEDVLESILEEAVEDMGTDASEDKKKAAIKEMKSKFSFSGEVRGIPRYPKTGPLPDYGFQFRFSIISVRISGEDRKITGKETLHTPAGDFECYILEETVTSKAMMHKEVTKTVSWYAYGIGLVKQETYDKKGELQSATLLDSIN
;
A
#
# COMPACT_ATOMS: atom_id res chain seq x y z
N ASP A 1 11.56 -15.67 1.21
CA ASP A 1 10.48 -15.70 0.21
C ASP A 1 10.35 -14.31 -0.38
N THR A 2 10.34 -14.20 -1.71
CA THR A 2 10.14 -12.91 -2.41
C THR A 2 8.66 -12.79 -2.74
N LEU A 3 7.95 -11.93 -2.03
CA LEU A 3 6.56 -11.59 -2.33
C LEU A 3 6.54 -10.51 -3.41
N ARG A 4 5.84 -10.74 -4.52
CA ARG A 4 5.58 -9.72 -5.54
C ARG A 4 4.25 -9.04 -5.23
N SER A 5 4.24 -7.72 -5.26
CA SER A 5 3.03 -6.92 -5.09
C SER A 5 2.92 -5.89 -6.21
N TYR A 6 1.69 -5.50 -6.54
CA TYR A 6 1.38 -4.45 -7.51
C TYR A 6 0.82 -3.25 -6.77
N MET A 7 1.17 -2.06 -7.24
CA MET A 7 0.65 -0.83 -6.69
C MET A 7 0.05 0.02 -7.82
N PHE A 8 -1.21 0.40 -7.67
CA PHE A 8 -1.94 1.19 -8.65
C PHE A 8 -1.98 2.64 -8.20
N TYR A 9 -1.79 3.55 -9.13
CA TYR A 9 -1.83 4.98 -8.88
C TYR A 9 -2.86 5.66 -9.74
N SER A 10 -3.64 6.55 -9.13
CA SER A 10 -4.46 7.55 -9.81
C SER A 10 -3.85 8.94 -9.61
N PHE A 11 -4.25 9.90 -10.44
CA PHE A 11 -3.82 11.29 -10.34
C PHE A 11 -5.03 12.16 -10.07
N LYS A 12 -5.06 12.80 -8.89
CA LYS A 12 -6.16 13.65 -8.45
C LYS A 12 -5.62 14.92 -7.78
N ASP A 13 -6.19 16.06 -8.12
CA ASP A 13 -5.89 17.37 -7.50
C ASP A 13 -4.38 17.75 -7.48
N GLY A 14 -3.62 17.30 -8.51
CA GLY A 14 -2.19 17.58 -8.60
C GLY A 14 -1.28 16.61 -7.84
N GLU A 15 -1.84 15.57 -7.23
CA GLU A 15 -1.11 14.54 -6.48
C GLU A 15 -1.32 13.14 -7.06
N TYR A 16 -0.30 12.31 -6.94
CA TYR A 16 -0.45 10.87 -7.15
C TYR A 16 -1.05 10.25 -5.89
N MET A 17 -2.13 9.52 -6.08
CA MET A 17 -2.84 8.80 -5.04
C MET A 17 -2.62 7.31 -5.26
N VAL A 18 -2.48 6.53 -4.20
CA VAL A 18 -2.58 5.08 -4.32
C VAL A 18 -4.05 4.76 -4.58
N ASP A 19 -4.33 4.15 -5.73
CA ASP A 19 -5.70 3.81 -6.12
C ASP A 19 -6.17 2.55 -5.41
N MET A 20 -6.74 2.76 -4.23
CA MET A 20 -7.30 1.65 -3.45
C MET A 20 -8.54 1.04 -4.11
N ASN A 21 -9.26 1.79 -4.98
CA ASN A 21 -10.39 1.22 -5.70
C ASN A 21 -9.89 0.22 -6.75
N ALA A 22 -8.79 0.53 -7.47
CA ALA A 22 -8.17 -0.44 -8.38
C ALA A 22 -7.64 -1.69 -7.64
N PHE A 23 -7.21 -1.55 -6.39
CA PHE A 23 -6.84 -2.68 -5.54
C PHE A 23 -8.05 -3.57 -5.18
N PHE A 24 -9.25 -2.98 -5.17
CA PHE A 24 -10.51 -3.64 -4.86
C PHE A 24 -11.43 -3.78 -6.08
N GLU A 25 -10.90 -3.53 -7.30
CA GLU A 25 -11.55 -3.94 -8.52
C GLU A 25 -11.86 -5.44 -8.46
N GLU A 26 -12.95 -5.80 -9.09
CA GLU A 26 -13.57 -7.12 -8.90
C GLU A 26 -12.57 -8.25 -9.10
N ASP A 27 -11.71 -8.16 -10.11
CA ASP A 27 -10.75 -9.19 -10.47
C ASP A 27 -9.58 -9.34 -9.49
N VAL A 28 -9.06 -8.22 -8.95
CA VAL A 28 -7.92 -8.23 -8.01
C VAL A 28 -8.36 -8.74 -6.65
N LEU A 29 -9.50 -8.25 -6.16
CA LEU A 29 -10.06 -8.74 -4.89
C LEU A 29 -10.45 -10.22 -4.99
N GLU A 30 -10.97 -10.66 -6.15
CA GLU A 30 -11.32 -12.04 -6.42
C GLU A 30 -10.11 -12.96 -6.32
N SER A 31 -8.99 -12.61 -6.99
CA SER A 31 -7.76 -13.41 -6.94
C SER A 31 -7.19 -13.52 -5.52
N ILE A 32 -7.20 -12.43 -4.73
CA ILE A 32 -6.75 -12.46 -3.33
C ILE A 32 -7.65 -13.35 -2.47
N LEU A 33 -8.96 -13.32 -2.70
CA LEU A 33 -9.90 -14.14 -1.95
C LEU A 33 -9.87 -15.61 -2.38
N GLU A 34 -9.60 -15.90 -3.65
CA GLU A 34 -9.37 -17.25 -4.17
C GLU A 34 -8.15 -17.88 -3.50
N GLU A 35 -7.01 -17.18 -3.46
CA GLU A 35 -5.81 -17.62 -2.79
C GLU A 35 -6.07 -17.89 -1.29
N ALA A 36 -6.78 -16.98 -0.60
CA ALA A 36 -7.14 -17.14 0.80
C ALA A 36 -8.08 -18.35 1.05
N VAL A 37 -8.98 -18.66 0.12
CA VAL A 37 -9.87 -19.83 0.21
C VAL A 37 -9.11 -21.12 -0.06
N GLU A 38 -8.14 -21.11 -0.97
CA GLU A 38 -7.26 -22.26 -1.23
C GLU A 38 -6.36 -22.59 -0.02
N ASP A 39 -5.77 -21.58 0.61
CA ASP A 39 -4.93 -21.72 1.80
C ASP A 39 -5.70 -22.28 3.01
N MET A 40 -7.01 -22.04 3.09
CA MET A 40 -7.85 -22.65 4.14
C MET A 40 -8.10 -24.15 3.93
N GLY A 41 -7.58 -24.76 2.86
CA GLY A 41 -7.58 -26.22 2.64
C GLY A 41 -8.98 -26.80 2.47
N THR A 42 -9.94 -26.04 1.99
CA THR A 42 -11.30 -26.51 1.77
C THR A 42 -11.39 -27.32 0.48
N ASP A 43 -11.63 -28.61 0.61
CA ASP A 43 -11.99 -29.55 -0.49
C ASP A 43 -13.42 -29.25 -1.01
N ALA A 44 -13.75 -27.95 -1.16
CA ALA A 44 -15.06 -27.47 -1.52
C ALA A 44 -15.20 -27.42 -3.05
N SER A 45 -16.40 -27.75 -3.55
CA SER A 45 -16.71 -27.62 -4.97
C SER A 45 -16.57 -26.15 -5.43
N GLU A 46 -16.25 -25.93 -6.71
CA GLU A 46 -16.08 -24.60 -7.32
C GLU A 46 -17.26 -23.65 -7.04
N ASP A 47 -18.49 -24.18 -7.04
CA ASP A 47 -19.68 -23.37 -6.75
C ASP A 47 -19.71 -22.87 -5.29
N LYS A 48 -19.21 -23.68 -4.35
CA LYS A 48 -19.10 -23.28 -2.94
C LYS A 48 -18.00 -22.26 -2.74
N LYS A 49 -16.85 -22.39 -3.44
CA LYS A 49 -15.78 -21.42 -3.43
C LYS A 49 -16.25 -20.05 -3.95
N LYS A 50 -16.91 -20.03 -5.11
CA LYS A 50 -17.51 -18.81 -5.69
C LYS A 50 -18.54 -18.15 -4.77
N ALA A 51 -19.39 -18.94 -4.13
CA ALA A 51 -20.36 -18.41 -3.18
C ALA A 51 -19.68 -17.79 -1.95
N ALA A 52 -18.62 -18.41 -1.42
CA ALA A 52 -17.83 -17.89 -0.30
C ALA A 52 -17.14 -16.58 -0.67
N ILE A 53 -16.50 -16.51 -1.85
CA ILE A 53 -15.85 -15.30 -2.36
C ILE A 53 -16.87 -14.15 -2.48
N LYS A 54 -18.04 -14.42 -3.07
CA LYS A 54 -19.11 -13.42 -3.19
C LYS A 54 -19.61 -12.92 -1.84
N GLU A 55 -19.75 -13.80 -0.86
CA GLU A 55 -20.14 -13.44 0.49
C GLU A 55 -19.03 -12.58 1.17
N MET A 56 -17.75 -12.95 1.00
CA MET A 56 -16.62 -12.19 1.53
C MET A 56 -16.55 -10.80 0.92
N LYS A 57 -16.71 -10.66 -0.41
CA LYS A 57 -16.77 -9.36 -1.09
C LYS A 57 -17.84 -8.45 -0.51
N SER A 58 -19.03 -8.98 -0.23
CA SER A 58 -20.14 -8.18 0.31
C SER A 58 -19.89 -7.62 1.71
N LYS A 59 -18.95 -8.21 2.44
CA LYS A 59 -18.56 -7.81 3.80
C LYS A 59 -17.35 -6.85 3.81
N PHE A 60 -16.77 -6.57 2.65
CA PHE A 60 -15.64 -5.67 2.52
C PHE A 60 -16.10 -4.23 2.23
N SER A 61 -15.49 -3.27 2.87
CA SER A 61 -15.66 -1.85 2.54
C SER A 61 -14.38 -1.07 2.80
N PHE A 62 -14.16 -0.08 1.94
CA PHE A 62 -13.05 0.86 2.02
C PHE A 62 -13.57 2.29 2.12
N SER A 63 -12.90 3.14 2.88
CA SER A 63 -13.18 4.58 2.96
C SER A 63 -11.92 5.36 3.30
N GLY A 64 -11.83 6.58 2.78
CA GLY A 64 -10.67 7.46 2.95
C GLY A 64 -9.77 7.47 1.73
N GLU A 65 -8.56 8.01 1.90
CA GLU A 65 -7.60 8.21 0.82
C GLU A 65 -6.21 7.76 1.28
N VAL A 66 -5.41 7.23 0.34
CA VAL A 66 -3.97 7.00 0.51
C VAL A 66 -3.23 7.95 -0.41
N ARG A 67 -2.46 8.86 0.14
CA ARG A 67 -1.75 9.88 -0.63
C ARG A 67 -0.32 9.44 -0.93
N GLY A 68 0.08 9.59 -2.20
CA GLY A 68 1.47 9.48 -2.64
C GLY A 68 2.21 10.80 -2.51
N ILE A 69 2.78 11.28 -3.63
CA ILE A 69 3.50 12.55 -3.68
C ILE A 69 2.88 13.48 -4.74
N PRO A 70 3.08 14.81 -4.63
CA PRO A 70 2.71 15.75 -5.69
C PRO A 70 3.41 15.44 -7.02
N ARG A 71 2.78 15.78 -8.14
CA ARG A 71 3.39 15.65 -9.47
C ARG A 71 4.73 16.39 -9.59
N TYR A 72 4.83 17.55 -8.93
CA TYR A 72 6.03 18.38 -8.88
C TYR A 72 6.49 18.53 -7.43
N PRO A 73 7.16 17.51 -6.88
CA PRO A 73 7.48 17.51 -5.47
C PRO A 73 8.50 18.60 -5.13
N LYS A 74 8.30 19.22 -3.97
CA LYS A 74 9.24 20.17 -3.37
C LYS A 74 9.58 19.69 -1.97
N THR A 75 10.79 19.90 -1.52
CA THR A 75 11.19 19.66 -0.12
C THR A 75 10.27 20.44 0.81
N GLY A 76 9.75 19.76 1.82
CA GLY A 76 8.84 20.35 2.79
C GLY A 76 7.69 19.39 3.20
N PRO A 77 6.79 19.87 4.06
CA PRO A 77 5.67 19.07 4.56
C PRO A 77 4.66 18.77 3.46
N LEU A 78 3.99 17.62 3.61
CA LEU A 78 2.86 17.18 2.79
C LEU A 78 1.63 16.98 3.68
N PRO A 79 0.42 17.04 3.09
CA PRO A 79 -0.81 16.73 3.82
C PRO A 79 -0.81 15.30 4.35
N ASP A 80 -1.33 15.14 5.56
CA ASP A 80 -1.60 13.83 6.13
C ASP A 80 -2.72 13.10 5.36
N TYR A 81 -2.80 11.79 5.54
CA TYR A 81 -3.90 10.99 4.99
C TYR A 81 -4.40 9.97 5.99
N GLY A 82 -5.58 9.43 5.72
CA GLY A 82 -6.12 8.33 6.49
C GLY A 82 -7.14 7.55 5.71
N PHE A 83 -7.11 6.24 5.89
CA PHE A 83 -8.09 5.34 5.32
C PHE A 83 -8.48 4.23 6.30
N GLN A 84 -9.61 3.64 6.03
CA GLN A 84 -10.14 2.53 6.79
C GLN A 84 -10.66 1.48 5.84
N PHE A 85 -10.28 0.25 6.08
CA PHE A 85 -10.96 -0.88 5.48
C PHE A 85 -11.65 -1.71 6.55
N ARG A 86 -12.77 -2.31 6.18
CA ARG A 86 -13.56 -3.17 7.04
C ARG A 86 -13.84 -4.48 6.31
N PHE A 87 -13.63 -5.56 7.01
CA PHE A 87 -14.01 -6.87 6.57
C PHE A 87 -14.84 -7.54 7.67
N SER A 88 -16.13 -7.74 7.41
CA SER A 88 -17.07 -8.21 8.42
C SER A 88 -17.04 -7.34 9.70
N ILE A 89 -16.68 -7.92 10.83
CA ILE A 89 -16.56 -7.22 12.13
C ILE A 89 -15.17 -6.62 12.36
N ILE A 90 -14.19 -6.94 11.54
CA ILE A 90 -12.83 -6.45 11.66
C ILE A 90 -12.73 -5.12 10.92
N SER A 91 -12.25 -4.10 11.62
CA SER A 91 -11.95 -2.78 11.04
C SER A 91 -10.48 -2.46 11.27
N VAL A 92 -9.80 -2.08 10.20
CA VAL A 92 -8.42 -1.61 10.24
C VAL A 92 -8.40 -0.17 9.75
N ARG A 93 -7.82 0.72 10.56
CA ARG A 93 -7.60 2.12 10.23
C ARG A 93 -6.11 2.37 10.11
N ILE A 94 -5.73 3.05 9.03
CA ILE A 94 -4.34 3.42 8.77
C ILE A 94 -4.30 4.93 8.54
N SER A 95 -3.30 5.60 9.11
CA SER A 95 -3.01 7.01 8.86
C SER A 95 -1.53 7.21 8.59
N GLY A 96 -1.21 8.13 7.67
CA GLY A 96 0.12 8.65 7.43
C GLY A 96 0.20 10.10 7.91
N GLU A 97 1.08 10.36 8.86
CA GLU A 97 1.23 11.63 9.58
C GLU A 97 2.68 12.10 9.51
N ASP A 98 2.94 13.37 9.81
CA ASP A 98 4.28 13.97 9.76
C ASP A 98 4.99 13.80 8.41
N ARG A 99 4.21 13.82 7.34
CA ARG A 99 4.66 13.56 5.98
C ARG A 99 5.50 14.70 5.44
N LYS A 100 6.66 14.39 4.89
CA LYS A 100 7.56 15.41 4.31
C LYS A 100 8.46 14.84 3.23
N ILE A 101 8.73 15.64 2.21
CA ILE A 101 9.81 15.38 1.26
C ILE A 101 11.09 15.95 1.83
N THR A 102 12.08 15.09 2.07
CA THR A 102 13.34 15.46 2.71
C THR A 102 14.45 15.74 1.71
N GLY A 103 14.34 15.28 0.47
CA GLY A 103 15.34 15.51 -0.57
C GLY A 103 15.17 14.66 -1.81
N LYS A 104 16.25 14.50 -2.52
CA LYS A 104 16.39 13.64 -3.70
C LYS A 104 17.62 12.76 -3.58
N GLU A 105 17.54 11.58 -4.19
CA GLU A 105 18.63 10.61 -4.28
C GLU A 105 18.52 9.81 -5.56
N THR A 106 19.67 9.40 -6.13
CA THR A 106 19.69 8.44 -7.24
C THR A 106 19.80 7.04 -6.66
N LEU A 107 18.83 6.19 -6.96
CA LEU A 107 18.85 4.79 -6.58
C LEU A 107 19.23 3.90 -7.76
N HIS A 108 20.09 2.92 -7.49
CA HIS A 108 20.44 1.83 -8.40
C HIS A 108 19.64 0.60 -8.03
N THR A 109 18.83 0.10 -8.96
CA THR A 109 17.95 -1.06 -8.76
C THR A 109 18.13 -2.06 -9.89
N PRO A 110 17.63 -3.30 -9.77
CA PRO A 110 17.61 -4.24 -10.88
C PRO A 110 16.83 -3.71 -12.11
N ALA A 111 15.82 -2.86 -11.89
CA ALA A 111 15.04 -2.23 -12.96
C ALA A 111 15.75 -1.04 -13.63
N GLY A 112 16.89 -0.55 -13.09
CA GLY A 112 17.65 0.58 -13.61
C GLY A 112 17.96 1.63 -12.54
N ASP A 113 18.44 2.79 -13.01
CA ASP A 113 18.81 3.94 -12.18
C ASP A 113 17.70 4.99 -12.21
N PHE A 114 17.29 5.46 -11.02
CA PHE A 114 16.18 6.39 -10.86
C PHE A 114 16.55 7.56 -9.97
N GLU A 115 16.34 8.80 -10.45
CA GLU A 115 16.34 9.97 -9.57
C GLU A 115 15.04 9.99 -8.79
N CYS A 116 15.11 9.81 -7.47
CA CYS A 116 13.98 9.67 -6.59
C CYS A 116 13.84 10.85 -5.64
N TYR A 117 12.60 11.25 -5.34
CA TYR A 117 12.26 12.07 -4.18
C TYR A 117 12.09 11.16 -2.96
N ILE A 118 12.60 11.63 -1.83
CA ILE A 118 12.54 10.90 -0.56
C ILE A 118 11.37 11.44 0.25
N LEU A 119 10.39 10.59 0.52
CA LEU A 119 9.24 10.85 1.41
C LEU A 119 9.48 10.14 2.74
N GLU A 120 9.45 10.89 3.84
CA GLU A 120 9.38 10.35 5.19
C GLU A 120 7.99 10.56 5.76
N GLU A 121 7.46 9.56 6.46
CA GLU A 121 6.16 9.63 7.14
C GLU A 121 6.10 8.69 8.34
N THR A 122 5.20 9.01 9.27
CA THR A 122 4.84 8.14 10.39
C THR A 122 3.53 7.45 10.04
N VAL A 123 3.53 6.12 9.96
CA VAL A 123 2.34 5.33 9.67
C VAL A 123 1.81 4.71 10.97
N THR A 124 0.55 4.96 11.24
CA THR A 124 -0.17 4.34 12.37
C THR A 124 -1.21 3.37 11.82
N SER A 125 -1.13 2.11 12.20
CA SER A 125 -2.14 1.09 11.96
C SER A 125 -2.88 0.77 13.26
N LYS A 126 -4.21 0.71 13.20
CA LYS A 126 -5.08 0.33 14.32
C LYS A 126 -6.06 -0.73 13.87
N ALA A 127 -5.98 -1.90 14.49
CA ALA A 127 -6.89 -3.01 14.27
C ALA A 127 -7.40 -3.54 15.61
N MET A 128 -8.70 -3.43 15.85
CA MET A 128 -9.32 -3.82 17.14
C MET A 128 -8.64 -3.11 18.32
N MET A 129 -7.97 -3.86 19.21
CA MET A 129 -7.22 -3.33 20.36
C MET A 129 -5.71 -3.17 20.09
N HIS A 130 -5.25 -3.54 18.90
CA HIS A 130 -3.85 -3.45 18.50
C HIS A 130 -3.57 -2.14 17.79
N LYS A 131 -2.51 -1.46 18.22
CA LYS A 131 -1.98 -0.25 17.57
C LYS A 131 -0.50 -0.43 17.28
N GLU A 132 -0.15 -0.29 16.01
CA GLU A 132 1.24 -0.26 15.56
C GLU A 132 1.58 1.13 15.02
N VAL A 133 2.80 1.58 15.26
CA VAL A 133 3.33 2.83 14.73
C VAL A 133 4.71 2.55 14.16
N THR A 134 4.88 2.86 12.89
CA THR A 134 6.13 2.67 12.17
C THR A 134 6.57 3.98 11.51
N LYS A 135 7.87 4.13 11.26
CA LYS A 135 8.40 5.17 10.39
C LYS A 135 8.64 4.56 9.01
N THR A 136 8.14 5.22 7.97
CA THR A 136 8.31 4.77 6.58
C THR A 136 9.14 5.81 5.82
N VAL A 137 10.11 5.32 5.05
CA VAL A 137 10.90 6.12 4.11
C VAL A 137 10.66 5.54 2.71
N SER A 138 10.20 6.37 1.80
CA SER A 138 9.81 5.96 0.45
C SER A 138 10.52 6.80 -0.61
N TRP A 139 10.99 6.16 -1.67
CA TRP A 139 11.66 6.77 -2.81
C TRP A 139 10.76 6.70 -4.03
N TYR A 140 10.36 7.85 -4.54
CA TYR A 140 9.46 7.97 -5.69
C TYR A 140 10.18 8.59 -6.89
N ALA A 141 10.18 7.93 -8.03
CA ALA A 141 10.68 8.45 -9.30
C ALA A 141 9.53 8.98 -10.18
N TYR A 142 9.79 10.09 -10.88
CA TYR A 142 8.80 10.66 -11.80
C TYR A 142 8.43 9.68 -12.93
N GLY A 143 7.15 9.49 -13.17
CA GLY A 143 6.63 8.62 -14.22
C GLY A 143 6.73 7.12 -13.93
N ILE A 144 7.38 6.73 -12.83
CA ILE A 144 7.57 5.33 -12.41
C ILE A 144 6.71 5.02 -11.18
N GLY A 145 6.73 5.92 -10.17
CA GLY A 145 6.08 5.70 -8.90
C GLY A 145 7.07 5.29 -7.80
N LEU A 146 6.67 4.38 -6.93
CA LEU A 146 7.49 3.88 -5.83
C LEU A 146 8.62 2.99 -6.34
N VAL A 147 9.86 3.38 -6.06
CA VAL A 147 11.06 2.64 -6.44
C VAL A 147 11.62 1.83 -5.28
N LYS A 148 11.57 2.40 -4.07
CA LYS A 148 12.02 1.75 -2.84
C LYS A 148 11.16 2.21 -1.67
N GLN A 149 10.93 1.32 -0.71
CA GLN A 149 10.33 1.67 0.57
C GLN A 149 11.00 0.89 1.69
N GLU A 150 11.25 1.56 2.80
CA GLU A 150 11.76 0.97 4.02
C GLU A 150 10.83 1.32 5.18
N THR A 151 10.54 0.34 6.02
CA THR A 151 9.70 0.50 7.20
C THR A 151 10.51 0.17 8.45
N TYR A 152 10.47 1.06 9.41
CA TYR A 152 11.20 0.98 10.67
C TYR A 152 10.23 0.94 11.85
N ASP A 153 10.58 0.21 12.89
CA ASP A 153 9.84 0.23 14.15
C ASP A 153 10.13 1.52 14.97
N LYS A 154 9.51 1.60 16.14
CA LYS A 154 9.69 2.73 17.08
C LYS A 154 11.13 2.88 17.61
N LYS A 155 11.96 1.83 17.51
CA LYS A 155 13.35 1.84 17.94
C LYS A 155 14.29 2.24 16.80
N GLY A 156 13.76 2.39 15.57
CA GLY A 156 14.53 2.65 14.37
C GLY A 156 15.14 1.37 13.74
N GLU A 157 14.64 0.19 14.12
CA GLU A 157 15.07 -1.08 13.53
C GLU A 157 14.29 -1.34 12.24
N LEU A 158 15.01 -1.70 11.16
CA LEU A 158 14.41 -2.01 9.86
C LEU A 158 13.55 -3.28 9.98
N GLN A 159 12.27 -3.16 9.65
CA GLN A 159 11.30 -4.25 9.68
C GLN A 159 11.09 -4.87 8.30
N SER A 160 11.02 -4.02 7.27
CA SER A 160 10.84 -4.46 5.89
C SER A 160 11.45 -3.48 4.91
N ALA A 161 11.83 -3.98 3.74
CA ALA A 161 12.25 -3.19 2.61
C ALA A 161 11.64 -3.75 1.31
N THR A 162 11.15 -2.85 0.47
CA THR A 162 10.65 -3.16 -0.88
C THR A 162 11.51 -2.41 -1.89
N LEU A 163 11.85 -3.05 -2.99
CA LEU A 163 12.63 -2.47 -4.07
C LEU A 163 12.01 -2.82 -5.42
N LEU A 164 12.01 -1.86 -6.36
CA LEU A 164 11.55 -2.09 -7.72
C LEU A 164 12.47 -3.07 -8.43
N ASP A 165 11.92 -4.19 -8.88
CA ASP A 165 12.66 -5.27 -9.54
C ASP A 165 12.63 -5.15 -11.06
N SER A 166 11.47 -4.81 -11.63
CA SER A 166 11.27 -4.68 -13.07
C SER A 166 10.16 -3.71 -13.43
N ILE A 167 10.20 -3.19 -14.64
CA ILE A 167 9.14 -2.37 -15.26
C ILE A 167 8.65 -3.15 -16.50
N ASN A 168 7.36 -3.40 -16.57
CA ASN A 168 6.70 -4.09 -17.68
C ASN A 168 5.95 -3.10 -18.56
#